data_64e451133c5337cc6aeea3da8c880d34
#
_entry.id   64e451133c5337cc6aeea3da8c880d34
#
_cell.length_a   1.000
_cell.length_b   1.000
_cell.length_c   1.000
_cell.angle_alpha   90.00
_cell.angle_beta   90.00
_cell.angle_gamma   90.00
#
_symmetry.space_group_name_H-M   'P 1'
#
loop_
_entity.id
_entity.type
_entity.pdbx_description
1 polymer ?
#
loop_
_entity_poly.entity_id
_entity_poly.type
_entity_poly.pdbx_seq_one_letter_code
_entity_poly.pdbx_strand_id
1 'polypeptide(L)'
;MIAVDDFSLAIADEPPSITALVGESGSGKTTLARLLLGLIEPSVGAVLYKGADLRRLSGTHLRSFRRDVQVIFQDPFEAYNPFYRVDHVLETPVLNFGLAGSRHEARRMIEETLRAVGLRPEETLGRYPHQLSGGQRQRIMVARALLIRPRVIIADEPVSMVDASLRATILTSLRELHDKFGISLIYITHDLTTAYQVSHNVIVLYRGLVAEAGDVEKVVGDPKHPYTRLLIGSIPYPDPNRAWKGEEAPSAEGVGASEHSCRFAPRCPSAMAVCRENAPPMFRTDRYRAAACFLYRQEDVVPGVDIGEILIPGDSPSLAQPPTEAAAELRPDA
;
A
#
# COMPACT_ATOMS: atom_id res chain seq x y z
N MET A 1 10.70 -19.55 8.26
CA MET A 1 10.87 -18.36 7.41
C MET A 1 10.14 -17.20 8.06
N ILE A 2 10.82 -16.10 8.34
CA ILE A 2 10.21 -14.86 8.90
C ILE A 2 9.68 -14.05 7.71
N ALA A 3 8.36 -13.80 7.69
CA ALA A 3 7.69 -13.13 6.59
C ALA A 3 7.78 -11.59 6.70
N VAL A 4 7.78 -11.06 7.93
CA VAL A 4 7.99 -9.65 8.27
C VAL A 4 8.84 -9.61 9.52
N ASP A 5 9.90 -8.83 9.51
CA ASP A 5 10.90 -8.78 10.57
C ASP A 5 11.15 -7.33 10.96
N ASP A 6 11.08 -7.05 12.26
CA ASP A 6 11.37 -5.75 12.85
C ASP A 6 10.69 -4.56 12.13
N PHE A 7 9.37 -4.65 11.97
CA PHE A 7 8.56 -3.61 11.32
C PHE A 7 7.72 -2.85 12.33
N SER A 8 7.89 -1.54 12.41
CA SER A 8 7.07 -0.65 13.23
C SER A 8 6.57 0.53 12.39
N LEU A 9 5.27 0.77 12.41
CA LEU A 9 4.62 1.87 11.70
C LEU A 9 3.44 2.36 12.53
N ALA A 10 3.42 3.65 12.80
CA ALA A 10 2.26 4.34 13.35
C ALA A 10 1.48 5.02 12.21
N ILE A 11 0.17 4.79 12.16
CA ILE A 11 -0.74 5.51 11.29
C ILE A 11 -1.47 6.53 12.15
N ALA A 12 -1.16 7.82 11.94
CA ALA A 12 -1.81 8.90 12.66
C ALA A 12 -3.29 9.02 12.26
N ASP A 13 -4.11 9.48 13.19
CA ASP A 13 -5.52 9.77 12.93
C ASP A 13 -5.65 11.05 12.08
N GLU A 14 -4.82 12.07 12.39
CA GLU A 14 -4.73 13.34 11.68
C GLU A 14 -3.27 13.84 11.65
N PRO A 15 -2.81 14.41 10.54
CA PRO A 15 -3.49 14.46 9.24
C PRO A 15 -3.55 13.09 8.55
N PRO A 16 -4.58 12.81 7.75
CA PRO A 16 -4.67 11.58 6.98
C PRO A 16 -3.53 11.51 5.96
N SER A 17 -3.09 10.30 5.61
CA SER A 17 -1.99 10.11 4.67
C SER A 17 -2.20 8.90 3.77
N ILE A 18 -1.58 8.94 2.58
CA ILE A 18 -1.49 7.77 1.70
C ILE A 18 -0.05 7.28 1.73
N THR A 19 0.14 6.07 2.27
CA THR A 19 1.45 5.40 2.33
C THR A 19 1.43 4.16 1.45
N ALA A 20 2.30 4.12 0.44
CA ALA A 20 2.47 2.93 -0.38
C ALA A 20 3.40 1.92 0.30
N LEU A 21 3.05 0.65 0.18
CA LEU A 21 3.89 -0.47 0.58
C LEU A 21 4.26 -1.26 -0.68
N VAL A 22 5.52 -1.18 -1.10
CA VAL A 22 5.98 -1.73 -2.37
C VAL A 22 7.08 -2.78 -2.20
N GLY A 23 7.25 -3.66 -3.17
CA GLY A 23 8.30 -4.67 -3.18
C GLY A 23 7.94 -5.87 -4.06
N GLU A 24 8.91 -6.72 -4.34
CA GLU A 24 8.73 -7.96 -5.11
C GLU A 24 7.69 -8.91 -4.48
N SER A 25 7.18 -9.85 -5.26
CA SER A 25 6.33 -10.93 -4.74
C SER A 25 7.08 -11.69 -3.63
N GLY A 26 6.40 -12.01 -2.54
CA GLY A 26 7.01 -12.66 -1.38
C GLY A 26 7.81 -11.74 -0.45
N SER A 27 7.81 -10.42 -0.65
CA SER A 27 8.50 -9.47 0.25
C SER A 27 7.84 -9.26 1.62
N GLY A 28 6.63 -9.81 1.85
CA GLY A 28 5.91 -9.71 3.13
C GLY A 28 4.70 -8.77 3.14
N LYS A 29 4.40 -8.07 2.04
CA LYS A 29 3.31 -7.07 1.94
C LYS A 29 1.93 -7.60 2.36
N THR A 30 1.50 -8.72 1.78
CA THR A 30 0.20 -9.34 2.11
C THR A 30 0.17 -9.86 3.55
N THR A 31 1.30 -10.33 4.08
CA THR A 31 1.40 -10.73 5.50
C THR A 31 1.20 -9.51 6.39
N LEU A 32 1.84 -8.39 6.06
CA LEU A 32 1.67 -7.13 6.80
C LEU A 32 0.23 -6.62 6.72
N ALA A 33 -0.41 -6.68 5.54
CA ALA A 33 -1.83 -6.35 5.39
C ALA A 33 -2.72 -7.19 6.33
N ARG A 34 -2.49 -8.51 6.37
CA ARG A 34 -3.26 -9.42 7.23
C ARG A 34 -3.03 -9.17 8.72
N LEU A 35 -1.82 -8.80 9.12
CA LEU A 35 -1.51 -8.37 10.49
C LEU A 35 -2.28 -7.09 10.85
N LEU A 36 -2.21 -6.07 10.00
CA LEU A 36 -2.89 -4.79 10.21
C LEU A 36 -4.42 -4.94 10.27
N LEU A 37 -4.98 -5.90 9.54
CA LEU A 37 -6.42 -6.23 9.55
C LEU A 37 -6.82 -7.13 10.74
N GLY A 38 -5.86 -7.61 11.53
CA GLY A 38 -6.11 -8.55 12.61
C GLY A 38 -6.62 -9.92 12.12
N LEU A 39 -6.29 -10.30 10.87
CA LEU A 39 -6.63 -11.61 10.29
C LEU A 39 -5.65 -12.70 10.70
N ILE A 40 -4.43 -12.32 11.05
CA ILE A 40 -3.40 -13.17 11.64
C ILE A 40 -2.76 -12.45 12.83
N GLU A 41 -2.23 -13.20 13.77
CA GLU A 41 -1.52 -12.65 14.92
C GLU A 41 -0.01 -12.58 14.65
N PRO A 42 0.69 -11.52 15.16
CA PRO A 42 2.14 -11.47 15.07
C PRO A 42 2.77 -12.51 16.01
N SER A 43 3.84 -13.16 15.55
CA SER A 43 4.61 -14.10 16.39
C SER A 43 5.33 -13.38 17.53
N VAL A 44 5.81 -12.17 17.27
CA VAL A 44 6.47 -11.28 18.26
C VAL A 44 5.94 -9.86 18.02
N GLY A 45 5.84 -9.05 19.07
CA GLY A 45 5.30 -7.71 19.00
C GLY A 45 3.77 -7.66 19.10
N ALA A 46 3.18 -6.56 18.64
CA ALA A 46 1.75 -6.33 18.73
C ALA A 46 1.26 -5.40 17.62
N VAL A 47 0.02 -5.58 17.18
CA VAL A 47 -0.70 -4.59 16.38
C VAL A 47 -1.63 -3.85 17.32
N LEU A 48 -1.49 -2.53 17.37
CA LEU A 48 -2.24 -1.69 18.31
C LEU A 48 -3.33 -0.90 17.57
N TYR A 49 -4.53 -0.87 18.13
CA TYR A 49 -5.59 0.02 17.73
C TYR A 49 -5.91 0.99 18.88
N LYS A 50 -5.66 2.29 18.67
CA LYS A 50 -5.83 3.32 19.71
C LYS A 50 -5.11 2.95 21.02
N GLY A 51 -3.89 2.41 20.90
CA GLY A 51 -3.06 1.99 22.04
C GLY A 51 -3.39 0.63 22.65
N ALA A 52 -4.46 -0.04 22.21
CA ALA A 52 -4.84 -1.36 22.70
C ALA A 52 -4.45 -2.47 21.71
N ASP A 53 -3.85 -3.55 22.21
CA ASP A 53 -3.49 -4.72 21.41
C ASP A 53 -4.74 -5.36 20.78
N LEU A 54 -4.74 -5.59 19.47
CA LEU A 54 -5.86 -6.20 18.74
C LEU A 54 -6.28 -7.55 19.33
N ARG A 55 -5.35 -8.34 19.83
CA ARG A 55 -5.62 -9.64 20.46
C ARG A 55 -6.47 -9.54 21.72
N ARG A 56 -6.49 -8.37 22.36
CA ARG A 56 -7.25 -8.09 23.59
C ARG A 56 -8.56 -7.36 23.35
N LEU A 57 -8.82 -6.96 22.09
CA LEU A 57 -10.06 -6.28 21.76
C LEU A 57 -11.23 -7.27 21.75
N SER A 58 -12.34 -6.87 22.36
CA SER A 58 -13.57 -7.64 22.40
C SER A 58 -14.79 -6.74 22.28
N GLY A 59 -15.92 -7.32 21.94
CA GLY A 59 -17.21 -6.63 21.91
C GLY A 59 -17.22 -5.34 21.07
N THR A 60 -17.53 -4.22 21.72
CA THR A 60 -17.67 -2.92 21.08
C THR A 60 -16.36 -2.39 20.52
N HIS A 61 -15.21 -2.64 21.17
CA HIS A 61 -13.91 -2.18 20.71
C HIS A 61 -13.49 -2.90 19.42
N LEU A 62 -13.69 -4.21 19.33
CA LEU A 62 -13.44 -4.97 18.10
C LEU A 62 -14.36 -4.51 16.96
N ARG A 63 -15.63 -4.20 17.28
CA ARG A 63 -16.58 -3.65 16.31
C ARG A 63 -16.14 -2.26 15.82
N SER A 64 -15.64 -1.40 16.71
CA SER A 64 -15.09 -0.09 16.35
C SER A 64 -13.85 -0.23 15.47
N PHE A 65 -12.92 -1.13 15.80
CA PHE A 65 -11.77 -1.43 14.95
C PHE A 65 -12.22 -1.85 13.53
N ARG A 66 -13.13 -2.81 13.42
CA ARG A 66 -13.67 -3.27 12.13
C ARG A 66 -14.46 -2.20 11.37
N ARG A 67 -14.95 -1.17 12.04
CA ARG A 67 -15.55 0.00 11.41
C ARG A 67 -14.50 0.96 10.90
N ASP A 68 -13.52 1.29 11.72
CA ASP A 68 -12.49 2.28 11.43
C ASP A 68 -11.45 1.78 10.40
N VAL A 69 -11.20 0.47 10.34
CA VAL A 69 -10.23 -0.15 9.43
C VAL A 69 -10.93 -1.08 8.45
N GLN A 70 -10.85 -0.74 7.17
CA GLN A 70 -11.48 -1.49 6.08
C GLN A 70 -10.43 -1.99 5.07
N VAL A 71 -10.83 -2.95 4.24
CA VAL A 71 -9.96 -3.55 3.23
C VAL A 71 -10.60 -3.52 1.84
N ILE A 72 -9.76 -3.26 0.84
CA ILE A 72 -10.04 -3.49 -0.59
C ILE A 72 -9.08 -4.60 -1.03
N PHE A 73 -9.61 -5.78 -1.33
CA PHE A 73 -8.83 -6.95 -1.72
C PHE A 73 -8.39 -6.88 -3.19
N GLN A 74 -7.31 -7.60 -3.50
CA GLN A 74 -6.75 -7.75 -4.83
C GLN A 74 -7.75 -8.38 -5.80
N ASP A 75 -8.36 -9.49 -5.39
CA ASP A 75 -9.39 -10.16 -6.19
C ASP A 75 -10.79 -9.82 -5.65
N PRO A 76 -11.57 -9.03 -6.41
CA PRO A 76 -12.94 -8.73 -6.01
C PRO A 76 -13.81 -9.99 -5.96
N PHE A 77 -13.48 -11.07 -6.67
CA PHE A 77 -14.26 -12.31 -6.66
C PHE A 77 -14.23 -13.02 -5.30
N GLU A 78 -13.14 -12.91 -4.54
CA GLU A 78 -13.05 -13.50 -3.20
C GLU A 78 -14.07 -12.90 -2.22
N ALA A 79 -14.50 -11.66 -2.48
CA ALA A 79 -15.45 -10.95 -1.64
C ALA A 79 -16.92 -11.20 -2.03
N TYR A 80 -17.17 -11.79 -3.21
CA TYR A 80 -18.51 -12.06 -3.69
C TYR A 80 -18.88 -13.53 -3.57
N ASN A 81 -20.06 -13.78 -2.98
CA ASN A 81 -20.72 -15.07 -3.19
C ASN A 81 -21.49 -15.01 -4.51
N PRO A 82 -21.17 -15.86 -5.53
CA PRO A 82 -21.78 -15.79 -6.85
C PRO A 82 -23.28 -16.05 -6.87
N PHE A 83 -23.84 -16.65 -5.80
CA PHE A 83 -25.25 -16.94 -5.67
C PHE A 83 -26.07 -15.75 -5.18
N TYR A 84 -25.42 -14.67 -4.69
CA TYR A 84 -26.11 -13.46 -4.26
C TYR A 84 -25.93 -12.33 -5.26
N ARG A 85 -26.90 -11.43 -5.29
CA ARG A 85 -26.79 -10.16 -6.04
C ARG A 85 -25.79 -9.26 -5.33
N VAL A 86 -25.22 -8.32 -6.07
CA VAL A 86 -24.24 -7.37 -5.52
C VAL A 86 -24.84 -6.45 -4.46
N ASP A 87 -26.15 -6.30 -4.41
CA ASP A 87 -26.86 -5.62 -3.33
C ASP A 87 -26.46 -6.18 -1.97
N HIS A 88 -26.34 -7.51 -1.84
CA HIS A 88 -26.00 -8.19 -0.61
C HIS A 88 -24.68 -7.72 0.02
N VAL A 89 -23.64 -7.53 -0.82
CA VAL A 89 -22.32 -7.09 -0.32
C VAL A 89 -22.34 -5.64 0.15
N LEU A 90 -23.28 -4.82 -0.36
CA LEU A 90 -23.48 -3.43 0.04
C LEU A 90 -24.44 -3.30 1.24
N GLU A 91 -25.49 -4.09 1.30
CA GLU A 91 -26.48 -4.07 2.39
C GLU A 91 -25.92 -4.65 3.68
N THR A 92 -25.11 -5.71 3.61
CA THR A 92 -24.54 -6.40 4.78
C THR A 92 -23.82 -5.47 5.74
N PRO A 93 -22.88 -4.59 5.32
CA PRO A 93 -22.24 -3.65 6.22
C PRO A 93 -23.21 -2.61 6.79
N VAL A 94 -24.17 -2.13 6.00
CA VAL A 94 -25.18 -1.17 6.49
C VAL A 94 -26.00 -1.78 7.64
N LEU A 95 -26.42 -3.04 7.49
CA LEU A 95 -27.16 -3.76 8.52
C LEU A 95 -26.30 -4.08 9.74
N ASN A 96 -25.10 -4.64 9.51
CA ASN A 96 -24.23 -5.08 10.60
C ASN A 96 -23.76 -3.94 11.49
N PHE A 97 -23.52 -2.77 10.91
CA PHE A 97 -23.09 -1.58 11.66
C PHE A 97 -24.26 -0.68 12.10
N GLY A 98 -25.49 -0.98 11.66
CA GLY A 98 -26.67 -0.19 12.00
C GLY A 98 -26.59 1.25 11.46
N LEU A 99 -26.13 1.39 10.19
CA LEU A 99 -25.85 2.70 9.58
C LEU A 99 -27.12 3.42 9.10
N ALA A 100 -28.24 2.72 8.97
CA ALA A 100 -29.52 3.24 8.52
C ALA A 100 -30.64 2.76 9.43
N GLY A 101 -31.61 3.64 9.70
CA GLY A 101 -32.78 3.34 10.50
C GLY A 101 -33.93 2.68 9.72
N SER A 102 -33.86 2.67 8.39
CA SER A 102 -34.84 2.06 7.50
C SER A 102 -34.24 1.48 6.24
N ARG A 103 -34.97 0.56 5.58
CA ARG A 103 -34.54 0.02 4.26
C ARG A 103 -34.44 1.11 3.19
N HIS A 104 -35.32 2.10 3.24
CA HIS A 104 -35.29 3.22 2.28
C HIS A 104 -34.04 4.08 2.47
N GLU A 105 -33.67 4.36 3.70
CA GLU A 105 -32.44 5.09 4.03
C GLU A 105 -31.18 4.30 3.62
N ALA A 106 -31.14 2.99 3.93
CA ALA A 106 -30.05 2.11 3.50
C ALA A 106 -29.89 2.13 1.97
N ARG A 107 -30.99 2.03 1.24
CA ARG A 107 -30.99 2.06 -0.22
C ARG A 107 -30.44 3.39 -0.75
N ARG A 108 -30.89 4.50 -0.21
CA ARG A 108 -30.41 5.83 -0.59
C ARG A 108 -28.89 5.98 -0.34
N MET A 109 -28.40 5.57 0.83
CA MET A 109 -26.97 5.55 1.14
C MET A 109 -26.15 4.74 0.13
N ILE A 110 -26.64 3.55 -0.21
CA ILE A 110 -25.99 2.67 -1.18
C ILE A 110 -25.93 3.34 -2.56
N GLU A 111 -27.04 3.92 -3.00
CA GLU A 111 -27.11 4.59 -4.32
C GLU A 111 -26.21 5.84 -4.38
N GLU A 112 -26.18 6.65 -3.33
CA GLU A 112 -25.29 7.81 -3.22
C GLU A 112 -23.82 7.36 -3.28
N THR A 113 -23.47 6.30 -2.55
CA THR A 113 -22.11 5.77 -2.51
C THR A 113 -21.70 5.15 -3.86
N LEU A 114 -22.59 4.45 -4.56
CA LEU A 114 -22.32 3.94 -5.91
C LEU A 114 -22.04 5.08 -6.89
N ARG A 115 -22.81 6.17 -6.83
CA ARG A 115 -22.56 7.36 -7.65
C ARG A 115 -21.21 8.02 -7.34
N ALA A 116 -20.83 8.05 -6.06
CA ALA A 116 -19.53 8.60 -5.64
C ALA A 116 -18.34 7.84 -6.21
N VAL A 117 -18.49 6.53 -6.47
CA VAL A 117 -17.44 5.71 -7.14
C VAL A 117 -17.66 5.59 -8.66
N GLY A 118 -18.50 6.43 -9.25
CA GLY A 118 -18.74 6.48 -10.69
C GLY A 118 -19.54 5.29 -11.24
N LEU A 119 -20.40 4.67 -10.43
CA LEU A 119 -21.33 3.63 -10.84
C LEU A 119 -22.78 4.16 -10.88
N ARG A 120 -23.54 3.70 -11.86
CA ARG A 120 -24.97 3.97 -11.95
C ARG A 120 -25.75 2.92 -11.16
N PRO A 121 -26.48 3.31 -10.10
CA PRO A 121 -27.22 2.36 -9.28
C PRO A 121 -28.21 1.51 -10.09
N GLU A 122 -28.88 2.10 -11.07
CA GLU A 122 -29.90 1.46 -11.92
C GLU A 122 -29.32 0.33 -12.80
N GLU A 123 -28.03 0.46 -13.18
CA GLU A 123 -27.31 -0.52 -14.00
C GLU A 123 -26.55 -1.54 -13.14
N THR A 124 -26.38 -1.25 -11.84
CA THR A 124 -25.52 -2.02 -10.93
C THR A 124 -26.34 -2.91 -10.00
N LEU A 125 -27.31 -2.31 -9.32
CA LEU A 125 -28.11 -3.02 -8.32
C LEU A 125 -29.06 -4.04 -8.98
N GLY A 126 -29.30 -5.15 -8.29
CA GLY A 126 -30.08 -6.27 -8.82
C GLY A 126 -29.28 -7.22 -9.69
N ARG A 127 -28.04 -6.90 -10.06
CA ARG A 127 -27.14 -7.74 -10.87
C ARG A 127 -26.43 -8.79 -10.02
N TYR A 128 -26.04 -9.88 -10.64
CA TYR A 128 -25.12 -10.85 -10.08
C TYR A 128 -23.68 -10.47 -10.42
N PRO A 129 -22.67 -10.91 -9.64
CA PRO A 129 -21.27 -10.57 -9.88
C PRO A 129 -20.79 -10.92 -11.31
N HIS A 130 -21.22 -12.03 -11.87
CA HIS A 130 -20.84 -12.46 -13.21
C HIS A 130 -21.42 -11.58 -14.35
N GLN A 131 -22.43 -10.75 -14.06
CA GLN A 131 -23.04 -9.82 -15.00
C GLN A 131 -22.34 -8.45 -15.05
N LEU A 132 -21.29 -8.28 -14.26
CA LEU A 132 -20.53 -7.03 -14.14
C LEU A 132 -19.09 -7.21 -14.62
N SER A 133 -18.51 -6.14 -15.17
CA SER A 133 -17.09 -6.12 -15.52
C SER A 133 -16.20 -6.17 -14.28
N GLY A 134 -14.92 -6.55 -14.43
CA GLY A 134 -13.94 -6.53 -13.34
C GLY A 134 -13.85 -5.17 -12.65
N GLY A 135 -13.77 -4.09 -13.42
CA GLY A 135 -13.72 -2.73 -12.90
C GLY A 135 -15.01 -2.27 -12.20
N GLN A 136 -16.20 -2.75 -12.66
CA GLN A 136 -17.44 -2.48 -11.93
C GLN A 136 -17.44 -3.17 -10.56
N ARG A 137 -17.02 -4.44 -10.52
CA ARG A 137 -16.89 -5.20 -9.26
C ARG A 137 -15.91 -4.55 -8.30
N GLN A 138 -14.75 -4.11 -8.81
CA GLN A 138 -13.75 -3.43 -7.99
C GLN A 138 -14.30 -2.12 -7.41
N ARG A 139 -15.00 -1.31 -8.20
CA ARG A 139 -15.63 -0.07 -7.71
C ARG A 139 -16.76 -0.34 -6.69
N ILE A 140 -17.48 -1.45 -6.80
CA ILE A 140 -18.44 -1.87 -5.78
C ILE A 140 -17.71 -2.21 -4.47
N MET A 141 -16.51 -2.82 -4.51
CA MET A 141 -15.71 -3.07 -3.30
C MET A 141 -15.23 -1.78 -2.65
N VAL A 142 -14.85 -0.79 -3.46
CA VAL A 142 -14.55 0.57 -2.96
C VAL A 142 -15.78 1.19 -2.32
N ALA A 143 -16.96 1.12 -2.97
CA ALA A 143 -18.23 1.61 -2.42
C ALA A 143 -18.57 0.91 -1.10
N ARG A 144 -18.40 -0.41 -1.01
CA ARG A 144 -18.61 -1.18 0.23
C ARG A 144 -17.76 -0.64 1.38
N ALA A 145 -16.48 -0.39 1.13
CA ALA A 145 -15.59 0.16 2.15
C ALA A 145 -16.03 1.56 2.58
N LEU A 146 -16.40 2.41 1.61
CA LEU A 146 -16.81 3.80 1.84
C LEU A 146 -18.14 3.91 2.63
N LEU A 147 -19.09 3.00 2.43
CA LEU A 147 -20.37 2.98 3.15
C LEU A 147 -20.21 3.06 4.68
N ILE A 148 -19.13 2.46 5.19
CA ILE A 148 -18.86 2.37 6.64
C ILE A 148 -18.20 3.66 7.16
N ARG A 149 -17.70 4.55 6.27
CA ARG A 149 -16.90 5.74 6.58
C ARG A 149 -15.72 5.39 7.47
N PRO A 150 -14.78 4.58 6.97
CA PRO A 150 -13.61 4.16 7.73
C PRO A 150 -12.63 5.32 7.92
N ARG A 151 -11.69 5.16 8.86
CA ARG A 151 -10.55 6.06 9.03
C ARG A 151 -9.33 5.62 8.24
N VAL A 152 -9.18 4.30 8.10
CA VAL A 152 -8.06 3.67 7.39
C VAL A 152 -8.59 2.65 6.39
N ILE A 153 -8.10 2.67 5.17
CA ILE A 153 -8.33 1.62 4.17
C ILE A 153 -6.98 0.97 3.82
N ILE A 154 -6.93 -0.35 3.91
CA ILE A 154 -5.83 -1.16 3.41
C ILE A 154 -6.23 -1.68 2.03
N ALA A 155 -5.60 -1.18 0.98
CA ALA A 155 -5.86 -1.56 -0.40
C ALA A 155 -4.75 -2.49 -0.88
N ASP A 156 -5.02 -3.80 -0.93
CA ASP A 156 -4.07 -4.82 -1.34
C ASP A 156 -4.19 -5.07 -2.85
N GLU A 157 -3.23 -4.59 -3.62
CA GLU A 157 -3.15 -4.65 -5.08
C GLU A 157 -4.47 -4.31 -5.81
N PRO A 158 -5.13 -3.20 -5.49
CA PRO A 158 -6.51 -2.93 -5.92
C PRO A 158 -6.67 -2.73 -7.43
N VAL A 159 -5.58 -2.64 -8.19
CA VAL A 159 -5.60 -2.41 -9.66
C VAL A 159 -4.90 -3.50 -10.46
N SER A 160 -4.43 -4.58 -9.83
CA SER A 160 -3.68 -5.66 -10.50
C SER A 160 -4.52 -6.48 -11.48
N MET A 161 -5.82 -6.63 -11.21
CA MET A 161 -6.76 -7.45 -12.01
C MET A 161 -7.62 -6.62 -12.98
N VAL A 162 -7.24 -5.35 -13.24
CA VAL A 162 -8.03 -4.47 -14.11
C VAL A 162 -7.22 -3.94 -15.29
N ASP A 163 -7.93 -3.65 -16.39
CA ASP A 163 -7.35 -3.06 -17.59
C ASP A 163 -6.71 -1.70 -17.32
N ALA A 164 -5.71 -1.34 -18.11
CA ALA A 164 -4.97 -0.09 -17.98
C ALA A 164 -5.87 1.16 -17.97
N SER A 165 -6.93 1.18 -18.80
CA SER A 165 -7.89 2.28 -18.87
C SER A 165 -8.72 2.44 -17.59
N LEU A 166 -9.04 1.34 -16.91
CA LEU A 166 -9.79 1.34 -15.64
C LEU A 166 -8.88 1.59 -14.44
N ARG A 167 -7.59 1.25 -14.56
CA ARG A 167 -6.60 1.45 -13.50
C ARG A 167 -6.54 2.91 -13.04
N ALA A 168 -6.41 3.85 -13.98
CA ALA A 168 -6.39 5.28 -13.68
C ALA A 168 -7.66 5.73 -12.93
N THR A 169 -8.84 5.23 -13.34
CA THR A 169 -10.11 5.56 -12.68
C THR A 169 -10.15 5.08 -11.23
N ILE A 170 -9.65 3.86 -10.95
CA ILE A 170 -9.63 3.31 -9.59
C ILE A 170 -8.62 4.08 -8.73
N LEU A 171 -7.43 4.39 -9.25
CA LEU A 171 -6.42 5.19 -8.54
C LEU A 171 -6.96 6.58 -8.19
N THR A 172 -7.64 7.25 -9.14
CA THR A 172 -8.33 8.52 -8.88
C THR A 172 -9.39 8.36 -7.79
N SER A 173 -10.20 7.31 -7.83
CA SER A 173 -11.22 7.06 -6.79
C SER A 173 -10.58 6.85 -5.41
N LEU A 174 -9.46 6.11 -5.32
CA LEU A 174 -8.74 5.92 -4.05
C LEU A 174 -8.19 7.25 -3.52
N ARG A 175 -7.63 8.09 -4.39
CA ARG A 175 -7.15 9.41 -4.01
C ARG A 175 -8.31 10.31 -3.55
N GLU A 176 -9.45 10.29 -4.24
CA GLU A 176 -10.64 11.00 -3.82
C GLU A 176 -11.17 10.57 -2.44
N LEU A 177 -10.99 9.30 -2.03
CA LEU A 177 -11.32 8.86 -0.68
C LEU A 177 -10.48 9.59 0.36
N HIS A 178 -9.21 9.79 0.09
CA HIS A 178 -8.32 10.57 0.93
C HIS A 178 -8.71 12.06 0.93
N ASP A 179 -8.76 12.69 -0.25
CA ASP A 179 -8.90 14.12 -0.41
C ASP A 179 -10.27 14.65 0.08
N LYS A 180 -11.36 13.89 -0.21
CA LYS A 180 -12.73 14.31 0.10
C LYS A 180 -13.24 13.85 1.45
N PHE A 181 -12.75 12.69 1.93
CA PHE A 181 -13.30 12.05 3.14
C PHE A 181 -12.29 11.96 4.28
N GLY A 182 -11.04 12.41 4.09
CA GLY A 182 -10.00 12.38 5.12
C GLY A 182 -9.61 10.95 5.53
N ILE A 183 -9.64 10.00 4.60
CA ILE A 183 -9.33 8.60 4.87
C ILE A 183 -7.84 8.37 4.65
N SER A 184 -7.14 7.79 5.63
CA SER A 184 -5.77 7.30 5.43
C SER A 184 -5.77 6.00 4.63
N LEU A 185 -4.81 5.86 3.69
CA LEU A 185 -4.67 4.67 2.85
C LEU A 185 -3.31 4.02 3.04
N ILE A 186 -3.31 2.70 3.24
CA ILE A 186 -2.14 1.85 3.04
C ILE A 186 -2.32 1.17 1.69
N TYR A 187 -1.60 1.68 0.69
CA TYR A 187 -1.69 1.23 -0.70
C TYR A 187 -0.61 0.19 -0.99
N ILE A 188 -0.98 -1.08 -1.08
CA ILE A 188 -0.05 -2.19 -1.30
C ILE A 188 0.00 -2.51 -2.78
N THR A 189 1.20 -2.52 -3.36
CA THR A 189 1.40 -2.83 -4.77
C THR A 189 2.82 -3.37 -5.03
N HIS A 190 3.00 -4.05 -6.14
CA HIS A 190 4.33 -4.34 -6.70
C HIS A 190 4.72 -3.33 -7.80
N ASP A 191 3.79 -2.46 -8.22
CA ASP A 191 4.00 -1.45 -9.26
C ASP A 191 4.30 -0.08 -8.64
N LEU A 192 5.57 0.30 -8.68
CA LEU A 192 6.06 1.56 -8.14
C LEU A 192 5.47 2.78 -8.88
N THR A 193 5.09 2.61 -10.15
CA THR A 193 4.48 3.69 -10.95
C THR A 193 3.13 4.09 -10.39
N THR A 194 2.29 3.10 -10.03
CA THR A 194 1.00 3.37 -9.40
C THR A 194 1.14 3.89 -7.98
N ALA A 195 2.15 3.42 -7.23
CA ALA A 195 2.48 3.94 -5.92
C ALA A 195 2.84 5.43 -5.99
N TYR A 196 3.70 5.82 -6.93
CA TYR A 196 4.11 7.20 -7.15
C TYR A 196 2.92 8.13 -7.48
N GLN A 197 1.95 7.64 -8.26
CA GLN A 197 0.78 8.42 -8.67
C GLN A 197 -0.21 8.73 -7.54
N VAL A 198 -0.26 7.87 -6.52
CA VAL A 198 -1.32 7.93 -5.49
C VAL A 198 -0.80 8.36 -4.13
N SER A 199 0.41 7.97 -3.75
CA SER A 199 0.87 8.07 -2.37
C SER A 199 1.75 9.31 -2.09
N HIS A 200 1.76 9.73 -0.83
CA HIS A 200 2.66 10.75 -0.29
C HIS A 200 3.97 10.11 0.16
N ASN A 201 3.88 8.92 0.72
CA ASN A 201 5.00 8.18 1.26
C ASN A 201 5.10 6.79 0.64
N VAL A 202 6.29 6.25 0.59
CA VAL A 202 6.55 4.87 0.15
C VAL A 202 7.43 4.14 1.17
N ILE A 203 7.09 2.88 1.41
CA ILE A 203 7.88 1.92 2.18
C ILE A 203 8.23 0.78 1.25
N VAL A 204 9.51 0.59 0.98
CA VAL A 204 10.02 -0.46 0.10
C VAL A 204 10.42 -1.67 0.93
N LEU A 205 9.72 -2.80 0.75
CA LEU A 205 9.98 -4.06 1.45
C LEU A 205 10.78 -5.02 0.60
N TYR A 206 11.80 -5.61 1.19
CA TYR A 206 12.59 -6.69 0.62
C TYR A 206 12.73 -7.85 1.59
N ARG A 207 12.17 -9.03 1.24
CA ARG A 207 12.25 -10.24 2.06
C ARG A 207 11.90 -10.02 3.54
N GLY A 208 10.85 -9.26 3.81
CA GLY A 208 10.34 -9.01 5.16
C GLY A 208 11.01 -7.87 5.91
N LEU A 209 12.00 -7.19 5.35
CA LEU A 209 12.64 -6.01 5.94
C LEU A 209 12.33 -4.75 5.12
N VAL A 210 12.35 -3.60 5.79
CA VAL A 210 12.29 -2.31 5.11
C VAL A 210 13.68 -2.01 4.53
N ALA A 211 13.73 -1.85 3.20
CA ALA A 211 14.94 -1.46 2.50
C ALA A 211 15.10 0.06 2.46
N GLU A 212 14.04 0.78 2.15
CA GLU A 212 13.99 2.24 2.08
C GLU A 212 12.58 2.72 2.39
N ALA A 213 12.44 3.87 3.03
CA ALA A 213 11.14 4.49 3.29
C ALA A 213 11.26 6.00 3.32
N GLY A 214 10.16 6.68 2.99
CA GLY A 214 10.06 8.14 3.06
C GLY A 214 9.14 8.76 2.03
N ASP A 215 9.35 10.03 1.76
CA ASP A 215 8.69 10.81 0.72
C ASP A 215 8.80 10.11 -0.63
N VAL A 216 7.66 9.87 -1.28
CA VAL A 216 7.62 9.12 -2.54
C VAL A 216 8.43 9.79 -3.66
N GLU A 217 8.42 11.12 -3.74
CA GLU A 217 9.18 11.86 -4.76
C GLU A 217 10.69 11.69 -4.56
N LYS A 218 11.15 11.72 -3.30
CA LYS A 218 12.57 11.53 -2.97
C LYS A 218 13.03 10.10 -3.20
N VAL A 219 12.23 9.12 -2.77
CA VAL A 219 12.58 7.70 -2.92
C VAL A 219 12.58 7.28 -4.38
N VAL A 220 11.62 7.77 -5.19
CA VAL A 220 11.54 7.43 -6.61
C VAL A 220 12.51 8.25 -7.45
N GLY A 221 12.66 9.55 -7.17
CA GLY A 221 13.53 10.46 -7.93
C GLY A 221 15.03 10.22 -7.72
N ASP A 222 15.44 9.85 -6.49
CA ASP A 222 16.84 9.60 -6.13
C ASP A 222 16.94 8.44 -5.13
N PRO A 223 16.69 7.19 -5.57
CA PRO A 223 16.68 6.03 -4.70
C PRO A 223 18.01 5.78 -4.03
N LYS A 224 18.03 5.57 -2.72
CA LYS A 224 19.25 5.36 -1.95
C LYS A 224 19.61 3.87 -1.86
N HIS A 225 18.64 3.03 -1.57
CA HIS A 225 18.90 1.59 -1.45
C HIS A 225 19.10 0.95 -2.85
N PRO A 226 20.15 0.13 -3.07
CA PRO A 226 20.40 -0.52 -4.37
C PRO A 226 19.23 -1.38 -4.86
N TYR A 227 18.45 -1.97 -3.97
CA TYR A 227 17.23 -2.69 -4.34
C TYR A 227 16.14 -1.74 -4.90
N THR A 228 15.96 -0.56 -4.30
CA THR A 228 15.02 0.45 -4.81
C THR A 228 15.43 0.92 -6.21
N ARG A 229 16.73 1.12 -6.45
CA ARG A 229 17.27 1.43 -7.79
C ARG A 229 16.93 0.34 -8.79
N LEU A 230 17.11 -0.93 -8.40
CA LEU A 230 16.77 -2.08 -9.24
C LEU A 230 15.26 -2.10 -9.57
N LEU A 231 14.39 -1.87 -8.59
CA LEU A 231 12.95 -1.81 -8.81
C LEU A 231 12.57 -0.70 -9.80
N ILE A 232 13.11 0.49 -9.63
CA ILE A 232 12.86 1.64 -10.53
C ILE A 232 13.43 1.37 -11.92
N GLY A 233 14.66 0.83 -12.01
CA GLY A 233 15.32 0.47 -13.27
C GLY A 233 14.61 -0.64 -14.05
N SER A 234 13.77 -1.43 -13.39
CA SER A 234 12.96 -2.47 -14.04
C SER A 234 11.65 -1.96 -14.65
N ILE A 235 11.28 -0.69 -14.42
CA ILE A 235 10.10 -0.08 -15.04
C ILE A 235 10.37 0.16 -16.52
N PRO A 236 9.57 -0.40 -17.46
CA PRO A 236 9.75 -0.17 -18.88
C PRO A 236 9.59 1.31 -19.24
N TYR A 237 10.58 1.87 -19.92
CA TYR A 237 10.49 3.24 -20.42
C TYR A 237 9.71 3.28 -21.75
N PRO A 238 8.79 4.22 -21.96
CA PRO A 238 7.94 4.25 -23.16
C PRO A 238 8.67 4.79 -24.43
N ASP A 239 9.98 4.72 -24.49
CA ASP A 239 10.78 5.12 -25.65
C ASP A 239 11.27 3.87 -26.40
N PRO A 240 10.77 3.60 -27.63
CA PRO A 240 11.18 2.44 -28.43
C PRO A 240 12.66 2.50 -28.88
N ASN A 241 13.29 3.68 -28.86
CA ASN A 241 14.68 3.86 -29.25
C ASN A 241 15.65 3.64 -28.08
N ARG A 242 15.15 3.57 -26.86
CA ARG A 242 15.96 3.32 -25.67
C ARG A 242 16.00 1.82 -25.43
N ALA A 243 17.12 1.17 -25.79
CA ALA A 243 17.31 -0.23 -25.46
C ALA A 243 17.14 -0.43 -23.93
N TRP A 244 16.23 -1.31 -23.55
CA TRP A 244 16.07 -1.68 -22.14
C TRP A 244 17.37 -2.38 -21.69
N LYS A 245 18.22 -1.63 -21.03
CA LYS A 245 19.34 -2.18 -20.27
C LYS A 245 18.79 -2.65 -18.93
N GLY A 246 18.06 -3.77 -18.94
CA GLY A 246 17.79 -4.48 -17.70
C GLY A 246 19.14 -4.77 -17.07
N GLU A 247 19.45 -4.13 -15.95
CA GLU A 247 20.54 -4.60 -15.11
C GLU A 247 20.14 -6.01 -14.70
N GLU A 248 20.75 -7.02 -15.30
CA GLU A 248 20.65 -8.40 -14.86
C GLU A 248 21.19 -8.42 -13.42
N ALA A 249 20.27 -8.39 -12.47
CA ALA A 249 20.67 -8.63 -11.09
C ALA A 249 21.40 -9.97 -11.06
N PRO A 250 22.60 -10.04 -10.49
CA PRO A 250 23.34 -11.29 -10.39
C PRO A 250 22.40 -12.36 -9.85
N SER A 251 22.32 -13.48 -10.53
CA SER A 251 21.50 -14.61 -10.11
C SER A 251 21.93 -15.02 -8.69
N ALA A 252 20.99 -14.94 -7.74
CA ALA A 252 21.26 -15.28 -6.34
C ALA A 252 21.36 -16.79 -6.09
N GLU A 253 21.77 -17.57 -7.08
CA GLU A 253 21.98 -18.99 -6.94
C GLU A 253 23.24 -19.24 -6.08
N GLY A 254 23.03 -19.71 -4.87
CA GLY A 254 24.05 -20.37 -4.07
C GLY A 254 24.62 -19.67 -2.84
N VAL A 255 24.31 -18.40 -2.57
CA VAL A 255 24.76 -17.76 -1.33
C VAL A 255 23.55 -17.41 -0.44
N GLY A 256 23.23 -18.32 0.47
CA GLY A 256 22.24 -18.04 1.52
C GLY A 256 22.69 -16.83 2.34
N ALA A 257 21.91 -15.75 2.32
CA ALA A 257 22.12 -14.65 3.26
C ALA A 257 21.90 -15.22 4.68
N SER A 258 22.83 -14.95 5.59
CA SER A 258 22.65 -15.21 7.03
C SER A 258 21.47 -14.38 7.53
N GLU A 259 20.75 -14.87 8.54
CA GLU A 259 19.67 -14.10 9.18
C GLU A 259 20.15 -12.75 9.74
N HIS A 260 21.45 -12.64 10.03
CA HIS A 260 22.09 -11.45 10.56
C HIS A 260 22.76 -10.55 9.50
N SER A 261 22.64 -10.89 8.22
CA SER A 261 23.27 -10.14 7.12
C SER A 261 22.25 -9.30 6.35
N CYS A 262 22.74 -8.32 5.55
CA CYS A 262 21.89 -7.61 4.60
C CYS A 262 21.25 -8.62 3.63
N ARG A 263 19.94 -8.74 3.65
CA ARG A 263 19.19 -9.72 2.82
C ARG A 263 19.35 -9.48 1.32
N PHE A 264 19.71 -8.25 0.91
CA PHE A 264 19.96 -7.92 -0.49
C PHE A 264 21.43 -8.13 -0.90
N ALA A 265 22.38 -8.36 0.01
CA ALA A 265 23.79 -8.49 -0.28
C ALA A 265 24.13 -9.48 -1.44
N PRO A 266 23.48 -10.64 -1.59
CA PRO A 266 23.74 -11.57 -2.70
C PRO A 266 23.43 -11.01 -4.10
N ARG A 267 22.53 -10.04 -4.20
CA ARG A 267 22.10 -9.39 -5.47
C ARG A 267 22.62 -7.95 -5.60
N CYS A 268 23.31 -7.44 -4.57
CA CYS A 268 23.70 -6.04 -4.50
C CYS A 268 25.01 -5.79 -5.30
N PRO A 269 25.01 -4.93 -6.32
CA PRO A 269 26.24 -4.59 -7.05
C PRO A 269 27.25 -3.84 -6.19
N SER A 270 26.82 -3.21 -5.11
CA SER A 270 27.65 -2.45 -4.17
C SER A 270 27.87 -3.20 -2.84
N ALA A 271 27.77 -4.54 -2.83
CA ALA A 271 27.92 -5.31 -1.60
C ALA A 271 29.34 -5.20 -1.04
N MET A 272 29.43 -4.86 0.25
CA MET A 272 30.67 -4.77 1.01
C MET A 272 30.80 -5.99 1.96
N ALA A 273 31.98 -6.24 2.53
CA ALA A 273 32.19 -7.31 3.51
C ALA A 273 31.21 -7.19 4.69
N VAL A 274 31.03 -6.00 5.24
CA VAL A 274 30.10 -5.74 6.33
C VAL A 274 28.64 -6.13 6.01
N CYS A 275 28.22 -6.02 4.75
CA CYS A 275 26.86 -6.42 4.34
C CYS A 275 26.62 -7.93 4.44
N ARG A 276 27.66 -8.73 4.39
CA ARG A 276 27.58 -10.21 4.50
C ARG A 276 27.59 -10.67 5.95
N GLU A 277 28.06 -9.85 6.85
CA GLU A 277 28.24 -10.16 8.28
C GLU A 277 27.11 -9.55 9.13
N ASN A 278 26.59 -8.38 8.73
CA ASN A 278 25.65 -7.61 9.53
C ASN A 278 24.46 -7.13 8.70
N ALA A 279 23.29 -7.05 9.34
CA ALA A 279 22.13 -6.35 8.81
C ALA A 279 22.28 -4.84 9.03
N PRO A 280 22.08 -3.99 8.00
CA PRO A 280 22.17 -2.55 8.16
C PRO A 280 20.96 -2.03 8.94
N PRO A 281 21.16 -1.13 9.91
CA PRO A 281 20.07 -0.36 10.49
C PRO A 281 19.52 0.64 9.45
N MET A 282 18.40 1.29 9.75
CA MET A 282 17.88 2.40 8.97
C MET A 282 18.71 3.65 9.21
N PHE A 283 19.38 4.17 8.18
CA PHE A 283 20.13 5.43 8.23
C PHE A 283 19.27 6.55 7.63
N ARG A 284 19.21 7.69 8.32
CA ARG A 284 18.47 8.88 7.88
C ARG A 284 19.26 9.58 6.76
N THR A 285 18.88 9.38 5.52
CA THR A 285 19.57 9.99 4.35
C THR A 285 19.13 11.42 4.08
N ASP A 286 17.96 11.81 4.57
CA ASP A 286 17.50 13.20 4.71
C ASP A 286 16.25 13.30 5.62
N ARG A 287 15.66 14.50 5.74
CA ARG A 287 14.59 14.78 6.71
C ARG A 287 13.40 13.81 6.66
N TYR A 288 13.03 13.39 5.45
CA TYR A 288 11.86 12.53 5.22
C TYR A 288 12.24 11.31 4.38
N ARG A 289 13.39 10.72 4.65
CA ARG A 289 13.83 9.49 4.01
C ARG A 289 14.89 8.78 4.83
N ALA A 290 14.78 7.46 4.90
CA ALA A 290 15.83 6.62 5.45
C ALA A 290 15.98 5.33 4.62
N ALA A 291 17.19 4.76 4.63
CA ALA A 291 17.54 3.54 3.91
C ALA A 291 18.34 2.59 4.79
N ALA A 292 17.99 1.30 4.74
CA ALA A 292 18.73 0.25 5.44
C ALA A 292 19.94 -0.20 4.59
N CYS A 293 20.96 0.67 4.48
CA CYS A 293 22.13 0.40 3.63
C CYS A 293 23.42 0.98 4.20
N PHE A 294 24.46 0.15 4.33
CA PHE A 294 25.77 0.58 4.84
C PHE A 294 26.52 1.59 3.94
N LEU A 295 26.04 1.89 2.74
CA LEU A 295 26.55 3.02 1.96
C LEU A 295 26.37 4.35 2.70
N TYR A 296 25.40 4.41 3.61
CA TYR A 296 25.04 5.60 4.40
C TYR A 296 25.43 5.48 5.88
N ARG A 297 26.40 4.63 6.22
CA ARG A 297 26.85 4.39 7.61
C ARG A 297 27.43 5.60 8.35
N GLN A 298 27.63 6.71 7.64
CA GLN A 298 28.09 7.98 8.23
C GLN A 298 26.92 8.87 8.65
N GLU A 299 25.70 8.53 8.21
CA GLU A 299 24.48 9.23 8.57
C GLU A 299 23.91 8.71 9.90
N ASP A 300 23.05 9.52 10.51
CA ASP A 300 22.40 9.17 11.77
C ASP A 300 21.51 7.94 11.61
N VAL A 301 21.61 7.03 12.56
CA VAL A 301 20.70 5.89 12.67
C VAL A 301 19.35 6.39 13.17
N VAL A 302 18.27 6.01 12.50
CA VAL A 302 16.91 6.27 12.98
C VAL A 302 16.69 5.50 14.28
N PRO A 303 16.52 6.17 15.43
CA PRO A 303 16.39 5.51 16.72
C PRO A 303 15.04 4.82 16.81
N GLY A 304 15.08 3.52 17.11
CA GLY A 304 13.85 2.71 17.12
C GLY A 304 13.27 2.55 15.72
N VAL A 305 12.55 1.48 15.50
CA VAL A 305 12.11 1.13 14.14
C VAL A 305 10.80 1.83 13.76
N ASP A 306 10.45 2.97 14.35
CA ASP A 306 9.23 3.69 13.95
C ASP A 306 9.46 4.46 12.65
N ILE A 307 9.05 3.80 11.55
CA ILE A 307 9.08 4.38 10.21
C ILE A 307 8.21 5.64 10.13
N GLY A 308 7.20 5.78 10.98
CA GLY A 308 6.33 6.96 11.01
C GLY A 308 7.08 8.28 11.19
N GLU A 309 8.23 8.29 11.89
CA GLU A 309 9.04 9.49 12.11
C GLU A 309 9.76 10.01 10.83
N ILE A 310 9.91 9.16 9.82
CA ILE A 310 10.55 9.53 8.55
C ILE A 310 9.55 9.79 7.41
N LEU A 311 8.27 9.57 7.66
CA LEU A 311 7.22 9.85 6.68
C LEU A 311 6.81 11.32 6.74
N ILE A 312 6.42 11.88 5.60
CA ILE A 312 5.87 13.23 5.56
C ILE A 312 4.44 13.21 6.11
N PRO A 313 4.03 14.25 6.85
CA PRO A 313 2.63 14.44 7.21
C PRO A 313 1.74 14.58 5.95
N GLY A 314 0.51 14.10 6.01
CA GLY A 314 -0.42 14.07 4.87
C GLY A 314 -0.76 15.42 4.23
N ASP A 315 -0.54 16.53 4.94
CA ASP A 315 -0.82 17.90 4.45
C ASP A 315 0.29 18.52 3.59
N SER A 316 1.32 17.76 3.21
CA SER A 316 2.38 18.30 2.36
C SER A 316 1.85 18.55 0.93
N PRO A 317 2.02 19.76 0.37
CA PRO A 317 1.40 20.17 -0.91
C PRO A 317 2.00 19.52 -2.17
N SER A 318 2.82 18.47 -2.04
CA SER A 318 3.70 17.97 -3.09
C SER A 318 3.04 17.26 -4.28
N LEU A 319 1.72 17.04 -4.28
CA LEU A 319 1.09 16.25 -5.35
C LEU A 319 -0.04 16.99 -6.11
N ALA A 320 -0.01 18.33 -6.16
CA ALA A 320 -1.06 19.11 -6.83
C ALA A 320 -0.94 19.20 -8.37
N GLN A 321 0.10 18.62 -8.99
CA GLN A 321 0.23 18.60 -10.45
C GLN A 321 0.53 17.19 -10.95
N PRO A 322 -0.21 16.68 -11.98
CA PRO A 322 0.26 15.52 -12.71
C PRO A 322 1.63 15.86 -13.31
N PRO A 323 2.57 14.92 -13.41
CA PRO A 323 3.88 15.17 -13.97
C PRO A 323 3.75 15.48 -15.47
N THR A 324 3.48 16.73 -15.80
CA THR A 324 3.80 17.30 -17.10
C THR A 324 5.28 17.58 -17.08
N GLU A 325 6.04 16.78 -17.78
CA GLU A 325 7.47 16.93 -18.13
C GLU A 325 8.55 16.44 -17.15
N ALA A 326 8.38 16.36 -15.84
CA ALA A 326 9.44 15.90 -14.94
C ALA A 326 9.83 14.41 -15.10
N ALA A 327 8.94 13.58 -15.62
CA ALA A 327 9.28 12.21 -16.01
C ALA A 327 10.13 12.13 -17.30
N ALA A 328 10.24 13.22 -18.03
CA ALA A 328 11.06 13.29 -19.25
C ALA A 328 12.52 13.73 -18.97
N GLU A 329 12.80 14.30 -17.80
CA GLU A 329 14.11 14.87 -17.45
C GLU A 329 14.92 14.06 -16.43
N LEU A 330 14.56 12.84 -16.09
CA LEU A 330 15.48 11.93 -15.41
C LEU A 330 16.61 11.54 -16.38
N ARG A 331 17.47 12.50 -16.66
CA ARG A 331 18.76 12.29 -17.33
C ARG A 331 19.75 11.71 -16.32
N PRO A 332 20.36 10.59 -16.60
CA PRO A 332 21.64 10.26 -16.03
C PRO A 332 22.71 10.81 -16.99
N ASP A 333 23.17 12.02 -16.75
CA ASP A 333 24.51 12.44 -17.21
C ASP A 333 25.42 12.38 -15.97
N ALA A 334 26.24 11.34 -15.93
CA ALA A 334 27.66 11.23 -15.53
C ALA A 334 27.96 9.77 -15.17
#